data_8d486d61f811f53aad64ca2eb0baf3f1
#
_entry.id   8d486d61f811f53aad64ca2eb0baf3f1
#
_cell.length_a   1.000
_cell.length_b   1.000
_cell.length_c   1.000
_cell.angle_alpha   90.00
_cell.angle_beta   90.00
_cell.angle_gamma   90.00
#
_symmetry.space_group_name_H-M   'P 1'
#
loop_
_entity.id
_entity.type
_entity.pdbx_description
1 polymer ?
#
loop_
_entity_poly.entity_id
_entity_poly.type
_entity_poly.pdbx_seq_one_letter_code
_entity_poly.pdbx_strand_id
1 'polypeptide(L)'
;MSRFDEIIETMKTAKYNEKKQLLQYLVQMAERARHQFAPEDKRALLDYAYGEVDAILAAIPVAANYKEKAQIFECENFLLGLVMNLCGSPAMIPQDKLLKIKTLTELVDRERYIETTLDSIFEQPAITQTDINRLLYWVRQTTDEYQKSMLFLGLAHHQQEMSKLDGDAEQAMADYIVGEMRRLMALEGDDAWNALELIADVSKYFADDNVIAALKDLLRLGRNHINAYAVDTLCGFGIDVPQSVIEVLARDLEYANTTYHILQRQGKTALFPAECATEEYLAKSDMVRWLTYPTELGKAPDEIVYIGKIKQLFKKEVFHVFKYRSDSDTLEDALKNKWLVGWSSNEGGTFSNFDEFAPFEKEPTEKALKLIKKKLIG
;
A
#
# COMPACT_ATOMS: atom_id res chain seq x y z
N MET A 1 7.73 -39.65 -12.20
CA MET A 1 7.46 -38.66 -11.13
C MET A 1 8.27 -37.41 -11.48
N SER A 2 7.62 -36.26 -11.58
CA SER A 2 8.29 -35.01 -11.90
C SER A 2 9.08 -34.53 -10.67
N ARG A 3 10.23 -33.89 -10.91
CA ARG A 3 10.99 -33.21 -9.82
C ARG A 3 10.23 -32.05 -9.20
N PHE A 4 9.10 -31.61 -9.78
CA PHE A 4 8.26 -30.52 -9.31
C PHE A 4 7.01 -30.99 -8.56
N ASP A 5 6.80 -32.30 -8.40
CA ASP A 5 5.58 -32.85 -7.78
C ASP A 5 5.36 -32.26 -6.38
N GLU A 6 6.42 -32.10 -5.57
CA GLU A 6 6.34 -31.53 -4.22
C GLU A 6 5.95 -30.03 -4.25
N ILE A 7 6.54 -29.25 -5.17
CA ILE A 7 6.20 -27.82 -5.34
C ILE A 7 4.74 -27.69 -5.81
N ILE A 8 4.32 -28.52 -6.76
CA ILE A 8 2.95 -28.52 -7.27
C ILE A 8 1.95 -28.84 -6.15
N GLU A 9 2.21 -29.86 -5.33
CA GLU A 9 1.34 -30.19 -4.20
C GLU A 9 1.28 -29.05 -3.15
N THR A 10 2.41 -28.41 -2.89
CA THR A 10 2.45 -27.22 -2.03
C THR A 10 1.58 -26.08 -2.60
N MET A 11 1.71 -25.80 -3.90
CA MET A 11 0.92 -24.74 -4.56
C MET A 11 -0.57 -25.02 -4.57
N LYS A 12 -1.02 -26.26 -4.63
CA LYS A 12 -2.47 -26.61 -4.60
C LYS A 12 -3.16 -26.19 -3.30
N THR A 13 -2.43 -26.18 -2.20
CA THR A 13 -2.96 -25.85 -0.85
C THR A 13 -2.54 -24.47 -0.36
N ALA A 14 -1.58 -23.83 -1.01
CA ALA A 14 -1.05 -22.52 -0.62
C ALA A 14 -2.05 -21.39 -0.83
N LYS A 15 -1.95 -20.35 -0.01
CA LYS A 15 -2.66 -19.09 -0.22
C LYS A 15 -2.07 -18.36 -1.43
N TYR A 16 -2.82 -17.43 -2.03
CA TYR A 16 -2.39 -16.74 -3.26
C TYR A 16 -1.04 -16.04 -3.14
N ASN A 17 -0.71 -15.43 -2.00
CA ASN A 17 0.61 -14.81 -1.77
C ASN A 17 1.77 -15.81 -1.83
N GLU A 18 1.58 -17.00 -1.26
CA GLU A 18 2.57 -18.08 -1.29
C GLU A 18 2.65 -18.69 -2.70
N LYS A 19 1.50 -18.90 -3.35
CA LYS A 19 1.43 -19.32 -4.75
C LYS A 19 2.19 -18.38 -5.67
N LYS A 20 2.00 -17.07 -5.52
CA LYS A 20 2.71 -16.04 -6.29
C LYS A 20 4.22 -16.23 -6.22
N GLN A 21 4.78 -16.38 -5.01
CA GLN A 21 6.22 -16.55 -4.82
C GLN A 21 6.74 -17.83 -5.52
N LEU A 22 6.01 -18.92 -5.39
CA LEU A 22 6.38 -20.20 -6.05
C LEU A 22 6.24 -20.11 -7.57
N LEU A 23 5.19 -19.49 -8.08
CA LEU A 23 5.01 -19.24 -9.51
C LEU A 23 6.12 -18.34 -10.07
N GLN A 24 6.45 -17.26 -9.38
CA GLN A 24 7.56 -16.37 -9.76
C GLN A 24 8.89 -17.14 -9.86
N TYR A 25 9.17 -17.99 -8.90
CA TYR A 25 10.35 -18.86 -8.93
C TYR A 25 10.35 -19.80 -10.14
N LEU A 26 9.21 -20.45 -10.44
CA LEU A 26 9.07 -21.34 -11.58
C LEU A 26 9.19 -20.62 -12.93
N VAL A 27 8.66 -19.40 -13.05
CA VAL A 27 8.81 -18.56 -14.24
C VAL A 27 10.28 -18.24 -14.47
N GLN A 28 11.00 -17.78 -13.45
CA GLN A 28 12.44 -17.50 -13.56
C GLN A 28 13.26 -18.72 -13.94
N MET A 29 12.90 -19.90 -13.41
CA MET A 29 13.53 -21.14 -13.83
C MET A 29 13.23 -21.49 -15.29
N ALA A 30 11.99 -21.33 -15.73
CA ALA A 30 11.57 -21.63 -17.10
C ALA A 30 12.24 -20.68 -18.10
N GLU A 31 12.41 -19.41 -17.78
CA GLU A 31 13.15 -18.43 -18.58
C GLU A 31 14.63 -18.81 -18.76
N ARG A 32 15.30 -19.20 -17.66
CA ARG A 32 16.75 -19.48 -17.66
C ARG A 32 17.09 -20.85 -18.25
N ALA A 33 16.22 -21.84 -18.07
CA ALA A 33 16.54 -23.24 -18.32
C ALA A 33 15.50 -23.96 -19.18
N ARG A 34 14.76 -23.27 -20.04
CA ARG A 34 13.67 -23.80 -20.86
C ARG A 34 13.98 -25.11 -21.59
N HIS A 35 15.20 -25.25 -22.10
CA HIS A 35 15.63 -26.41 -22.84
C HIS A 35 16.08 -27.58 -21.95
N GLN A 36 16.17 -27.38 -20.64
CA GLN A 36 16.65 -28.35 -19.66
C GLN A 36 15.53 -29.05 -18.91
N PHE A 37 14.27 -28.65 -19.14
CA PHE A 37 13.13 -29.36 -18.53
C PHE A 37 12.89 -30.70 -19.25
N ALA A 38 12.86 -31.76 -18.46
CA ALA A 38 12.44 -33.05 -18.95
C ALA A 38 10.97 -33.01 -19.43
N PRO A 39 10.58 -33.84 -20.44
CA PRO A 39 9.20 -33.85 -20.95
C PRO A 39 8.14 -34.05 -19.85
N GLU A 40 8.41 -34.93 -18.88
CA GLU A 40 7.54 -35.18 -17.71
C GLU A 40 7.41 -33.96 -16.80
N ASP A 41 8.49 -33.22 -16.57
CA ASP A 41 8.49 -32.01 -15.78
C ASP A 41 7.64 -30.91 -16.45
N LYS A 42 7.83 -30.70 -17.75
CA LYS A 42 7.01 -29.76 -18.54
C LYS A 42 5.53 -30.13 -18.47
N ARG A 43 5.21 -31.40 -18.65
CA ARG A 43 3.82 -31.88 -18.61
C ARG A 43 3.20 -31.58 -17.23
N ALA A 44 3.88 -31.96 -16.14
CA ALA A 44 3.38 -31.76 -14.79
C ALA A 44 3.11 -30.30 -14.47
N LEU A 45 4.02 -29.37 -14.84
CA LEU A 45 3.87 -27.95 -14.65
C LEU A 45 2.76 -27.34 -15.53
N LEU A 46 2.62 -27.78 -16.79
CA LEU A 46 1.55 -27.32 -17.67
C LEU A 46 0.18 -27.83 -17.22
N ASP A 47 0.08 -29.10 -16.78
CA ASP A 47 -1.16 -29.66 -16.26
C ASP A 47 -1.62 -28.89 -15.00
N TYR A 48 -0.67 -28.59 -14.10
CA TYR A 48 -0.95 -27.73 -12.96
C TYR A 48 -1.41 -26.33 -13.40
N ALA A 49 -0.67 -25.68 -14.30
CA ALA A 49 -0.98 -24.33 -14.75
C ALA A 49 -2.36 -24.22 -15.40
N TYR A 50 -2.73 -25.19 -16.22
CA TYR A 50 -4.06 -25.22 -16.82
C TYR A 50 -5.19 -25.47 -15.81
N GLY A 51 -4.93 -26.32 -14.80
CA GLY A 51 -5.86 -26.52 -13.68
C GLY A 51 -6.04 -25.25 -12.85
N GLU A 52 -4.97 -24.50 -12.63
CA GLU A 52 -5.01 -23.25 -11.88
C GLU A 52 -5.74 -22.12 -12.66
N VAL A 53 -5.64 -22.08 -14.00
CA VAL A 53 -6.47 -21.16 -14.82
C VAL A 53 -7.96 -21.40 -14.55
N ASP A 54 -8.39 -22.66 -14.51
CA ASP A 54 -9.77 -23.03 -14.21
C ASP A 54 -10.17 -22.59 -12.78
N ALA A 55 -9.28 -22.79 -11.79
CA ALA A 55 -9.50 -22.41 -10.41
C ALA A 55 -9.62 -20.89 -10.25
N ILE A 56 -8.76 -20.11 -10.92
CA ILE A 56 -8.79 -18.64 -10.89
C ILE A 56 -10.07 -18.13 -11.55
N LEU A 57 -10.46 -18.63 -12.72
CA LEU A 57 -11.70 -18.26 -13.39
C LEU A 57 -12.94 -18.49 -12.50
N ALA A 58 -12.92 -19.54 -11.68
CA ALA A 58 -13.99 -19.81 -10.73
C ALA A 58 -13.94 -18.91 -9.47
N ALA A 59 -12.74 -18.51 -9.05
CA ALA A 59 -12.54 -17.74 -7.81
C ALA A 59 -12.84 -16.24 -7.97
N ILE A 60 -12.52 -15.61 -9.11
CA ILE A 60 -12.69 -14.16 -9.33
C ILE A 60 -14.13 -13.69 -9.06
N PRO A 61 -15.20 -14.33 -9.55
CA PRO A 61 -16.57 -13.87 -9.31
C PRO A 61 -17.02 -13.95 -7.86
N VAL A 62 -16.38 -14.78 -7.04
CA VAL A 62 -16.75 -15.06 -5.65
C VAL A 62 -15.78 -14.48 -4.62
N ALA A 63 -14.74 -13.81 -5.08
CA ALA A 63 -13.77 -13.16 -4.20
C ALA A 63 -14.46 -12.14 -3.29
N ALA A 64 -14.24 -12.28 -1.98
CA ALA A 64 -14.99 -11.55 -0.95
C ALA A 64 -14.67 -10.05 -0.94
N ASN A 65 -13.48 -9.68 -1.39
CA ASN A 65 -13.01 -8.30 -1.41
C ASN A 65 -11.88 -8.12 -2.44
N TYR A 66 -11.54 -6.88 -2.66
CA TYR A 66 -10.50 -6.52 -3.63
C TYR A 66 -9.11 -7.07 -3.28
N LYS A 67 -8.70 -7.07 -2.01
CA LYS A 67 -7.38 -7.61 -1.62
C LYS A 67 -7.22 -9.05 -2.10
N GLU A 68 -8.28 -9.83 -2.01
CA GLU A 68 -8.31 -11.20 -2.51
C GLU A 68 -8.25 -11.23 -4.05
N LYS A 69 -9.03 -10.39 -4.75
CA LYS A 69 -8.96 -10.26 -6.22
C LYS A 69 -7.55 -9.85 -6.68
N ALA A 70 -6.93 -8.86 -6.04
CA ALA A 70 -5.59 -8.42 -6.39
C ALA A 70 -4.55 -9.56 -6.27
N GLN A 71 -4.63 -10.36 -5.20
CA GLN A 71 -3.77 -11.51 -5.01
C GLN A 71 -3.98 -12.58 -6.11
N ILE A 72 -5.22 -12.78 -6.54
CA ILE A 72 -5.57 -13.67 -7.65
C ILE A 72 -4.94 -13.15 -8.96
N PHE A 73 -5.08 -11.86 -9.27
CA PHE A 73 -4.55 -11.24 -10.49
C PHE A 73 -3.01 -11.24 -10.55
N GLU A 74 -2.36 -11.07 -9.40
CA GLU A 74 -0.91 -11.20 -9.32
C GLU A 74 -0.43 -12.62 -9.65
N CYS A 75 -1.17 -13.65 -9.24
CA CYS A 75 -0.89 -15.03 -9.62
C CYS A 75 -1.09 -15.27 -11.11
N GLU A 76 -2.11 -14.65 -11.74
CA GLU A 76 -2.40 -14.80 -13.17
C GLU A 76 -1.19 -14.44 -14.04
N ASN A 77 -0.56 -13.30 -13.82
CA ASN A 77 0.59 -12.86 -14.61
C ASN A 77 1.74 -13.89 -14.60
N PHE A 78 2.06 -14.44 -13.42
CA PHE A 78 3.11 -15.45 -13.32
C PHE A 78 2.68 -16.80 -13.93
N LEU A 79 1.40 -17.14 -13.80
CA LEU A 79 0.84 -18.36 -14.40
C LEU A 79 0.92 -18.33 -15.92
N LEU A 80 0.51 -17.22 -16.54
CA LEU A 80 0.62 -17.02 -17.99
C LEU A 80 2.08 -16.99 -18.44
N GLY A 81 2.97 -16.32 -17.70
CA GLY A 81 4.41 -16.33 -17.94
C GLY A 81 4.98 -17.75 -17.93
N LEU A 82 4.58 -18.59 -16.97
CA LEU A 82 5.00 -19.99 -16.90
C LEU A 82 4.54 -20.78 -18.12
N VAL A 83 3.25 -20.69 -18.49
CA VAL A 83 2.70 -21.37 -19.67
C VAL A 83 3.44 -20.96 -20.95
N MET A 84 3.64 -19.66 -21.17
CA MET A 84 4.31 -19.13 -22.35
C MET A 84 5.77 -19.58 -22.43
N ASN A 85 6.49 -19.56 -21.31
CA ASN A 85 7.88 -20.01 -21.26
C ASN A 85 8.02 -21.52 -21.52
N LEU A 86 7.11 -22.33 -21.00
CA LEU A 86 7.14 -23.79 -21.20
C LEU A 86 6.69 -24.20 -22.60
N CYS A 87 5.64 -23.58 -23.16
CA CYS A 87 5.14 -23.88 -24.52
C CYS A 87 6.02 -23.27 -25.61
N GLY A 88 6.56 -22.08 -25.36
CA GLY A 88 7.42 -21.34 -26.28
C GLY A 88 6.71 -20.58 -27.37
N SER A 89 5.46 -20.86 -27.65
CA SER A 89 4.62 -20.18 -28.60
C SER A 89 3.15 -20.44 -28.25
N PRO A 90 2.24 -19.46 -28.43
CA PRO A 90 0.81 -19.67 -28.28
C PRO A 90 0.26 -20.80 -29.16
N ALA A 91 0.87 -21.04 -30.32
CA ALA A 91 0.48 -22.12 -31.23
C ALA A 91 0.70 -23.54 -30.66
N MET A 92 1.50 -23.66 -29.63
CA MET A 92 1.76 -24.94 -28.92
C MET A 92 0.79 -25.19 -27.76
N ILE A 93 -0.09 -24.24 -27.44
CA ILE A 93 -1.09 -24.38 -26.39
C ILE A 93 -2.33 -25.10 -27.01
N PRO A 94 -2.86 -26.12 -26.34
CA PRO A 94 -4.11 -26.77 -26.80
C PRO A 94 -5.24 -25.75 -26.94
N GLN A 95 -6.05 -25.86 -28.00
CA GLN A 95 -7.05 -24.83 -28.34
C GLN A 95 -8.07 -24.55 -27.22
N ASP A 96 -8.52 -25.63 -26.53
CA ASP A 96 -9.43 -25.49 -25.39
C ASP A 96 -8.79 -24.72 -24.21
N LYS A 97 -7.50 -24.92 -23.96
CA LYS A 97 -6.73 -24.22 -22.92
C LYS A 97 -6.45 -22.77 -23.33
N LEU A 98 -6.12 -22.56 -24.61
CA LEU A 98 -5.90 -21.21 -25.13
C LEU A 98 -7.16 -20.34 -25.02
N LEU A 99 -8.36 -20.92 -25.24
CA LEU A 99 -9.61 -20.20 -25.08
C LEU A 99 -9.82 -19.76 -23.62
N LYS A 100 -9.56 -20.64 -22.64
CA LYS A 100 -9.68 -20.33 -21.22
C LYS A 100 -8.67 -19.26 -20.78
N ILE A 101 -7.43 -19.34 -21.28
CA ILE A 101 -6.40 -18.31 -21.03
C ILE A 101 -6.88 -16.96 -21.56
N LYS A 102 -7.41 -16.90 -22.79
CA LYS A 102 -7.97 -15.67 -23.36
C LYS A 102 -9.11 -15.12 -22.51
N THR A 103 -10.04 -15.99 -22.06
CA THR A 103 -11.13 -15.58 -21.17
C THR A 103 -10.60 -15.00 -19.86
N LEU A 104 -9.58 -15.61 -19.27
CA LEU A 104 -8.94 -15.11 -18.06
C LEU A 104 -8.28 -13.75 -18.29
N THR A 105 -7.48 -13.61 -19.37
CA THR A 105 -6.83 -12.35 -19.73
C THR A 105 -7.86 -11.24 -19.97
N GLU A 106 -8.92 -11.51 -20.74
CA GLU A 106 -10.00 -10.55 -20.98
C GLU A 106 -10.74 -10.14 -19.71
N LEU A 107 -10.89 -11.04 -18.73
CA LEU A 107 -11.52 -10.76 -17.45
C LEU A 107 -10.61 -9.87 -16.59
N VAL A 108 -9.32 -10.20 -16.51
CA VAL A 108 -8.32 -9.41 -15.77
C VAL A 108 -8.13 -8.03 -16.41
N ASP A 109 -8.07 -7.94 -17.74
CA ASP A 109 -7.97 -6.66 -18.46
C ASP A 109 -9.18 -5.77 -18.20
N ARG A 110 -10.40 -6.34 -18.16
CA ARG A 110 -11.61 -5.58 -17.79
C ARG A 110 -11.55 -5.04 -16.38
N GLU A 111 -11.06 -5.83 -15.45
CA GLU A 111 -10.91 -5.43 -14.05
C GLU A 111 -9.80 -4.37 -13.87
N ARG A 112 -8.80 -4.33 -14.74
CA ARG A 112 -7.71 -3.34 -14.76
C ARG A 112 -7.95 -2.16 -15.71
N TYR A 113 -9.13 -2.05 -16.27
CA TYR A 113 -9.39 -1.12 -17.36
C TYR A 113 -9.17 0.36 -16.98
N ILE A 114 -9.49 0.73 -15.75
CA ILE A 114 -9.28 2.11 -15.27
C ILE A 114 -7.79 2.43 -15.26
N GLU A 115 -6.96 1.54 -14.71
CA GLU A 115 -5.51 1.70 -14.61
C GLU A 115 -4.87 1.80 -16.00
N THR A 116 -5.14 0.84 -16.90
CA THR A 116 -4.59 0.87 -18.27
C THR A 116 -5.07 2.06 -19.10
N THR A 117 -6.30 2.52 -18.91
CA THR A 117 -6.81 3.72 -19.57
C THR A 117 -6.12 4.96 -19.04
N LEU A 118 -5.90 5.04 -17.75
CA LEU A 118 -5.21 6.13 -17.09
C LEU A 118 -3.78 6.23 -17.58
N ASP A 119 -3.01 5.13 -17.55
CA ASP A 119 -1.64 5.09 -18.06
C ASP A 119 -1.57 5.58 -19.53
N SER A 120 -2.46 5.07 -20.38
CA SER A 120 -2.53 5.48 -21.80
C SER A 120 -2.85 6.96 -21.99
N ILE A 121 -3.62 7.57 -21.08
CA ILE A 121 -3.92 9.00 -21.14
C ILE A 121 -2.71 9.82 -20.68
N PHE A 122 -2.05 9.41 -19.60
CA PHE A 122 -0.91 10.14 -19.05
C PHE A 122 0.39 9.99 -19.85
N GLU A 123 0.48 9.03 -20.76
CA GLU A 123 1.54 8.95 -21.77
C GLU A 123 1.44 10.07 -22.83
N GLN A 124 0.28 10.70 -22.99
CA GLN A 124 0.08 11.76 -23.99
C GLN A 124 0.82 13.05 -23.60
N PRO A 125 1.22 13.88 -24.59
CA PRO A 125 1.88 15.16 -24.33
C PRO A 125 0.96 16.22 -23.72
N ALA A 126 -0.35 16.12 -23.94
CA ALA A 126 -1.39 16.98 -23.39
C ALA A 126 -2.65 16.15 -23.15
N ILE A 127 -3.34 16.39 -22.06
CA ILE A 127 -4.54 15.66 -21.64
C ILE A 127 -5.74 16.61 -21.72
N THR A 128 -6.71 16.23 -22.52
CA THR A 128 -7.90 17.05 -22.80
C THR A 128 -9.10 16.59 -21.98
N GLN A 129 -10.11 17.45 -21.90
CA GLN A 129 -11.41 17.08 -21.30
C GLN A 129 -12.02 15.82 -21.94
N THR A 130 -11.79 15.58 -23.24
CA THR A 130 -12.27 14.37 -23.91
C THR A 130 -11.60 13.11 -23.35
N ASP A 131 -10.31 13.18 -23.05
CA ASP A 131 -9.56 12.06 -22.46
C ASP A 131 -10.07 11.77 -21.03
N ILE A 132 -10.26 12.81 -20.24
CA ILE A 132 -10.83 12.69 -18.89
C ILE A 132 -12.26 12.15 -18.94
N ASN A 133 -13.10 12.63 -19.84
CA ASN A 133 -14.46 12.12 -19.98
C ASN A 133 -14.51 10.63 -20.36
N ARG A 134 -13.56 10.18 -21.20
CA ARG A 134 -13.40 8.76 -21.55
C ARG A 134 -13.00 7.93 -20.33
N LEU A 135 -12.05 8.41 -19.51
CA LEU A 135 -11.66 7.77 -18.26
C LEU A 135 -12.85 7.70 -17.29
N LEU A 136 -13.51 8.82 -17.02
CA LEU A 136 -14.65 8.89 -16.12
C LEU A 136 -15.85 8.08 -16.60
N TYR A 137 -16.00 7.88 -17.90
CA TYR A 137 -17.03 6.96 -18.43
C TYR A 137 -16.82 5.54 -17.87
N TRP A 138 -15.58 5.03 -17.93
CA TRP A 138 -15.27 3.68 -17.42
C TRP A 138 -15.38 3.58 -15.90
N VAL A 139 -14.92 4.59 -15.18
CA VAL A 139 -15.08 4.64 -13.72
C VAL A 139 -16.54 4.58 -13.31
N ARG A 140 -17.42 5.28 -14.03
CA ARG A 140 -18.88 5.27 -13.77
C ARG A 140 -19.57 3.95 -14.13
N GLN A 141 -19.02 3.17 -15.06
CA GLN A 141 -19.52 1.83 -15.39
C GLN A 141 -19.11 0.76 -14.36
N THR A 142 -18.10 1.05 -13.56
CA THR A 142 -17.59 0.14 -12.54
C THR A 142 -18.48 0.19 -11.30
N THR A 143 -18.89 -0.97 -10.83
CA THR A 143 -19.72 -1.11 -9.61
C THR A 143 -18.88 -1.38 -8.37
N ASP A 144 -17.64 -1.83 -8.53
CA ASP A 144 -16.68 -2.13 -7.47
C ASP A 144 -16.03 -0.84 -6.98
N GLU A 145 -16.24 -0.49 -5.71
CA GLU A 145 -15.72 0.75 -5.11
C GLU A 145 -14.19 0.78 -5.08
N TYR A 146 -13.57 -0.35 -4.93
CA TYR A 146 -12.11 -0.40 -4.97
C TYR A 146 -11.59 -0.08 -6.37
N GLN A 147 -12.17 -0.64 -7.41
CA GLN A 147 -11.75 -0.32 -8.77
C GLN A 147 -11.96 1.16 -9.11
N LYS A 148 -13.04 1.78 -8.61
CA LYS A 148 -13.19 3.23 -8.71
C LYS A 148 -12.04 3.97 -8.01
N SER A 149 -11.59 3.48 -6.86
CA SER A 149 -10.49 4.09 -6.12
C SER A 149 -9.13 3.95 -6.81
N MET A 150 -8.96 2.99 -7.74
CA MET A 150 -7.76 2.86 -8.57
C MET A 150 -7.49 4.10 -9.43
N LEU A 151 -8.54 4.85 -9.80
CA LEU A 151 -8.37 6.17 -10.40
C LEU A 151 -7.49 7.07 -9.52
N PHE A 152 -7.80 7.16 -8.24
CA PHE A 152 -7.11 8.08 -7.32
C PHE A 152 -5.67 7.60 -7.03
N LEU A 153 -5.48 6.29 -6.88
CA LEU A 153 -4.15 5.72 -6.74
C LEU A 153 -3.28 5.99 -8.00
N GLY A 154 -3.86 5.80 -9.18
CA GLY A 154 -3.18 6.10 -10.44
C GLY A 154 -2.86 7.58 -10.59
N LEU A 155 -3.78 8.50 -10.22
CA LEU A 155 -3.49 9.93 -10.19
C LEU A 155 -2.33 10.26 -9.25
N ALA A 156 -2.24 9.62 -8.09
CA ALA A 156 -1.11 9.79 -7.17
C ALA A 156 0.22 9.32 -7.77
N HIS A 157 0.21 8.27 -8.60
CA HIS A 157 1.40 7.80 -9.33
C HIS A 157 1.82 8.76 -10.44
N HIS A 158 0.87 9.39 -11.12
CA HIS A 158 1.13 10.32 -12.24
C HIS A 158 1.22 11.79 -11.82
N GLN A 159 1.67 12.07 -10.61
CA GLN A 159 1.74 13.43 -10.05
C GLN A 159 2.54 14.43 -10.92
N GLN A 160 3.59 13.97 -11.60
CA GLN A 160 4.42 14.83 -12.44
C GLN A 160 3.71 15.23 -13.74
N GLU A 161 2.82 14.40 -14.20
CA GLU A 161 2.04 14.57 -15.42
C GLU A 161 0.76 15.40 -15.24
N MET A 162 0.37 15.73 -13.98
CA MET A 162 -0.82 16.56 -13.73
C MET A 162 -0.76 17.92 -14.46
N SER A 163 0.42 18.45 -14.66
CA SER A 163 0.61 19.68 -15.44
C SER A 163 0.27 19.56 -16.94
N LYS A 164 0.00 18.35 -17.44
CA LYS A 164 -0.44 18.12 -18.84
C LYS A 164 -1.96 18.29 -19.02
N LEU A 165 -2.72 18.36 -17.93
CA LEU A 165 -4.16 18.63 -17.99
C LEU A 165 -4.42 20.03 -18.55
N ASP A 166 -5.30 20.14 -19.56
CA ASP A 166 -5.85 21.46 -19.90
C ASP A 166 -6.88 21.91 -18.85
N GLY A 167 -7.24 23.20 -18.86
CA GLY A 167 -8.12 23.76 -17.83
C GLY A 167 -9.49 23.11 -17.77
N ASP A 168 -10.03 22.64 -18.91
CA ASP A 168 -11.31 21.95 -18.96
C ASP A 168 -11.21 20.51 -18.44
N ALA A 169 -10.07 19.84 -18.68
CA ALA A 169 -9.76 18.52 -18.13
C ALA A 169 -9.56 18.59 -16.60
N GLU A 170 -8.83 19.59 -16.13
CA GLU A 170 -8.63 19.84 -14.70
C GLU A 170 -9.96 20.07 -14.00
N GLN A 171 -10.83 20.93 -14.55
CA GLN A 171 -12.16 21.20 -13.98
C GLN A 171 -13.05 19.94 -13.98
N ALA A 172 -13.05 19.15 -15.07
CA ALA A 172 -13.84 17.93 -15.14
C ALA A 172 -13.39 16.90 -14.09
N MET A 173 -12.10 16.82 -13.80
CA MET A 173 -11.56 15.97 -12.74
C MET A 173 -11.89 16.50 -11.35
N ALA A 174 -11.76 17.81 -11.11
CA ALA A 174 -12.13 18.47 -9.86
C ALA A 174 -13.61 18.23 -9.52
N ASP A 175 -14.50 18.41 -10.49
CA ASP A 175 -15.94 18.17 -10.33
C ASP A 175 -16.25 16.69 -9.97
N TYR A 176 -15.53 15.77 -10.61
CA TYR A 176 -15.66 14.35 -10.29
C TYR A 176 -15.18 14.05 -8.86
N ILE A 177 -14.02 14.54 -8.46
CA ILE A 177 -13.44 14.41 -7.11
C ILE A 177 -14.43 14.90 -6.05
N VAL A 178 -15.00 16.08 -6.24
CA VAL A 178 -16.01 16.65 -5.32
C VAL A 178 -17.26 15.77 -5.22
N GLY A 179 -17.73 15.29 -6.37
CA GLY A 179 -18.88 14.39 -6.44
C GLY A 179 -18.64 13.09 -5.66
N GLU A 180 -17.48 12.47 -5.86
CA GLU A 180 -17.07 11.23 -5.16
C GLU A 180 -16.84 11.44 -3.67
N MET A 181 -16.17 12.52 -3.25
CA MET A 181 -16.06 12.84 -1.83
C MET A 181 -17.42 12.88 -1.14
N ARG A 182 -18.38 13.61 -1.72
CA ARG A 182 -19.74 13.73 -1.16
C ARG A 182 -20.48 12.40 -1.12
N ARG A 183 -20.34 11.59 -2.16
CA ARG A 183 -20.94 10.26 -2.25
C ARG A 183 -20.37 9.32 -1.19
N LEU A 184 -19.04 9.25 -1.08
CA LEU A 184 -18.35 8.35 -0.16
C LEU A 184 -18.52 8.75 1.30
N MET A 185 -18.62 10.06 1.61
CA MET A 185 -18.94 10.53 2.97
C MET A 185 -20.31 10.05 3.47
N ALA A 186 -21.22 9.71 2.55
CA ALA A 186 -22.55 9.17 2.89
C ALA A 186 -22.55 7.64 3.05
N LEU A 187 -21.42 6.98 2.74
CA LEU A 187 -21.25 5.53 2.89
C LEU A 187 -20.47 5.21 4.17
N GLU A 188 -20.76 4.06 4.75
CA GLU A 188 -20.01 3.50 5.85
C GLU A 188 -19.20 2.31 5.37
N GLY A 189 -17.98 2.12 5.93
CA GLY A 189 -17.14 0.97 5.66
C GLY A 189 -15.72 1.35 5.23
N ASP A 190 -14.82 0.39 5.40
CA ASP A 190 -13.38 0.60 5.21
C ASP A 190 -13.03 0.95 3.75
N ASP A 191 -13.72 0.37 2.77
CA ASP A 191 -13.46 0.66 1.36
C ASP A 191 -13.79 2.12 1.01
N ALA A 192 -14.88 2.66 1.55
CA ALA A 192 -15.25 4.07 1.35
C ALA A 192 -14.24 5.00 2.03
N TRP A 193 -13.77 4.67 3.23
CA TRP A 193 -12.80 5.47 3.96
C TRP A 193 -11.42 5.42 3.34
N ASN A 194 -10.97 4.27 2.84
CA ASN A 194 -9.71 4.15 2.08
C ASN A 194 -9.77 4.97 0.78
N ALA A 195 -10.91 4.96 0.09
CA ALA A 195 -11.10 5.79 -1.09
C ALA A 195 -11.07 7.29 -0.76
N LEU A 196 -11.70 7.72 0.36
CA LEU A 196 -11.66 9.11 0.82
C LEU A 196 -10.24 9.57 1.18
N GLU A 197 -9.42 8.70 1.77
CA GLU A 197 -8.02 8.97 2.04
C GLU A 197 -7.25 9.28 0.75
N LEU A 198 -7.38 8.41 -0.26
CA LEU A 198 -6.75 8.60 -1.56
C LEU A 198 -7.25 9.87 -2.27
N ILE A 199 -8.55 10.14 -2.21
CA ILE A 199 -9.13 11.37 -2.79
C ILE A 199 -8.55 12.61 -2.09
N ALA A 200 -8.45 12.60 -0.77
CA ALA A 200 -7.89 13.72 -0.02
C ALA A 200 -6.43 14.00 -0.40
N ASP A 201 -5.63 12.95 -0.63
CA ASP A 201 -4.24 13.08 -1.08
C ASP A 201 -4.15 13.66 -2.49
N VAL A 202 -4.88 13.12 -3.47
CA VAL A 202 -4.80 13.59 -4.86
C VAL A 202 -5.43 14.95 -5.07
N SER A 203 -6.31 15.39 -4.18
CA SER A 203 -6.95 16.71 -4.24
C SER A 203 -5.96 17.87 -4.24
N LYS A 204 -4.73 17.67 -3.75
CA LYS A 204 -3.65 18.67 -3.80
C LYS A 204 -3.28 19.17 -5.20
N TYR A 205 -3.67 18.42 -6.24
CA TYR A 205 -3.44 18.81 -7.63
C TYR A 205 -4.57 19.67 -8.22
N PHE A 206 -5.66 19.88 -7.50
CA PHE A 206 -6.87 20.55 -7.99
C PHE A 206 -7.29 21.68 -7.04
N ALA A 207 -6.68 22.86 -7.21
CA ALA A 207 -6.91 24.03 -6.34
C ALA A 207 -8.22 24.76 -6.71
N ASP A 208 -9.37 24.09 -6.56
CA ASP A 208 -10.71 24.59 -6.83
C ASP A 208 -11.47 24.89 -5.54
N ASP A 209 -12.31 25.93 -5.52
CA ASP A 209 -13.08 26.33 -4.34
C ASP A 209 -14.03 25.22 -3.83
N ASN A 210 -14.60 24.42 -4.75
CA ASN A 210 -15.49 23.32 -4.38
C ASN A 210 -14.71 22.15 -3.80
N VAL A 211 -13.47 21.88 -4.29
CA VAL A 211 -12.55 20.91 -3.71
C VAL A 211 -12.16 21.31 -2.31
N ILE A 212 -11.79 22.58 -2.10
CA ILE A 212 -11.47 23.14 -0.78
C ILE A 212 -12.66 23.01 0.17
N ALA A 213 -13.88 23.31 -0.29
CA ALA A 213 -15.09 23.15 0.53
C ALA A 213 -15.33 21.69 0.91
N ALA A 214 -15.19 20.75 -0.03
CA ALA A 214 -15.34 19.32 0.22
C ALA A 214 -14.29 18.78 1.19
N LEU A 215 -13.03 19.20 1.09
CA LEU A 215 -11.97 18.85 2.05
C LEU A 215 -12.28 19.37 3.47
N LYS A 216 -12.83 20.58 3.60
CA LYS A 216 -13.29 21.09 4.91
C LYS A 216 -14.43 20.26 5.49
N ASP A 217 -15.29 19.72 4.65
CA ASP A 217 -16.36 18.83 5.09
C ASP A 217 -15.80 17.46 5.52
N LEU A 218 -14.75 16.93 4.86
CA LEU A 218 -14.04 15.73 5.29
C LEU A 218 -13.50 15.84 6.72
N LEU A 219 -12.96 16.98 7.10
CA LEU A 219 -12.44 17.19 8.47
C LEU A 219 -13.49 16.94 9.56
N ARG A 220 -14.78 17.06 9.23
CA ARG A 220 -15.89 16.84 10.17
C ARG A 220 -16.19 15.37 10.43
N LEU A 221 -15.67 14.46 9.59
CA LEU A 221 -15.83 13.01 9.79
C LEU A 221 -15.10 12.49 11.04
N GLY A 222 -14.10 13.23 11.53
CA GLY A 222 -13.33 12.85 12.70
C GLY A 222 -12.50 11.57 12.51
N ARG A 223 -12.13 11.24 11.26
CA ARG A 223 -11.28 10.10 10.90
C ARG A 223 -9.85 10.57 10.70
N ASN A 224 -8.94 10.22 11.61
CA ASN A 224 -7.58 10.77 11.63
C ASN A 224 -6.78 10.44 10.37
N HIS A 225 -6.91 9.24 9.79
CA HIS A 225 -6.25 8.88 8.53
C HIS A 225 -6.68 9.78 7.37
N ILE A 226 -7.98 10.05 7.21
CA ILE A 226 -8.51 10.96 6.18
C ILE A 226 -8.12 12.41 6.51
N ASN A 227 -8.27 12.80 7.78
CA ASN A 227 -8.01 14.17 8.22
C ASN A 227 -6.55 14.58 8.01
N ALA A 228 -5.58 13.67 8.18
CA ALA A 228 -4.16 13.96 7.96
C ALA A 228 -3.89 14.40 6.51
N TYR A 229 -4.44 13.69 5.52
CA TYR A 229 -4.30 14.05 4.10
C TYR A 229 -5.09 15.33 3.74
N ALA A 230 -6.30 15.48 4.28
CA ALA A 230 -7.09 16.69 4.06
C ALA A 230 -6.37 17.95 4.66
N VAL A 231 -5.72 17.80 5.82
CA VAL A 231 -4.90 18.86 6.42
C VAL A 231 -3.69 19.20 5.54
N ASP A 232 -2.97 18.18 5.01
CA ASP A 232 -1.83 18.41 4.12
C ASP A 232 -2.25 19.21 2.89
N THR A 233 -3.33 18.79 2.24
CA THR A 233 -3.85 19.43 1.04
C THR A 233 -4.33 20.85 1.31
N LEU A 234 -5.15 21.07 2.36
CA LEU A 234 -5.63 22.40 2.72
C LEU A 234 -4.49 23.36 3.10
N CYS A 235 -3.53 22.88 3.89
CA CYS A 235 -2.35 23.69 4.23
C CYS A 235 -1.51 24.01 2.99
N GLY A 236 -1.39 23.08 2.04
CA GLY A 236 -0.71 23.28 0.75
C GLY A 236 -1.37 24.38 -0.09
N PHE A 237 -2.69 24.52 -0.04
CA PHE A 237 -3.44 25.63 -0.65
C PHE A 237 -3.40 26.94 0.16
N GLY A 238 -2.69 26.97 1.28
CA GLY A 238 -2.65 28.15 2.15
C GLY A 238 -3.93 28.33 2.99
N ILE A 239 -4.81 27.37 3.03
CA ILE A 239 -6.07 27.41 3.77
C ILE A 239 -5.81 27.09 5.25
N ASP A 240 -6.45 27.85 6.14
CA ASP A 240 -6.36 27.58 7.57
C ASP A 240 -7.25 26.39 7.96
N VAL A 241 -6.67 25.52 8.77
CA VAL A 241 -7.32 24.34 9.32
C VAL A 241 -7.74 24.62 10.77
N PRO A 242 -8.89 24.13 11.24
CA PRO A 242 -9.31 24.31 12.63
C PRO A 242 -8.27 23.76 13.61
N GLN A 243 -7.91 24.57 14.63
CA GLN A 243 -6.94 24.20 15.67
C GLN A 243 -7.30 22.87 16.36
N SER A 244 -8.59 22.62 16.58
CA SER A 244 -9.08 21.37 17.18
C SER A 244 -8.72 20.11 16.36
N VAL A 245 -8.69 20.21 15.03
CA VAL A 245 -8.28 19.09 14.16
C VAL A 245 -6.78 18.82 14.33
N ILE A 246 -5.97 19.89 14.32
CA ILE A 246 -4.52 19.77 14.55
C ILE A 246 -4.24 19.15 15.91
N GLU A 247 -4.95 19.55 16.96
CA GLU A 247 -4.78 19.01 18.32
C GLU A 247 -5.13 17.51 18.40
N VAL A 248 -6.17 17.08 17.72
CA VAL A 248 -6.55 15.65 17.66
C VAL A 248 -5.46 14.85 16.94
N LEU A 249 -5.03 15.28 15.77
CA LEU A 249 -3.97 14.61 15.00
C LEU A 249 -2.63 14.60 15.75
N ALA A 250 -2.29 15.70 16.45
CA ALA A 250 -1.06 15.81 17.21
C ALA A 250 -1.02 14.88 18.45
N ARG A 251 -2.17 14.52 19.01
CA ARG A 251 -2.25 13.56 20.13
C ARG A 251 -2.39 12.12 19.69
N ASP A 252 -2.67 11.88 18.43
CA ASP A 252 -2.67 10.55 17.84
C ASP A 252 -1.24 10.16 17.41
N LEU A 253 -0.67 9.17 18.08
CA LEU A 253 0.70 8.74 17.82
C LEU A 253 0.93 8.23 16.39
N GLU A 254 -0.09 7.79 15.69
CA GLU A 254 0.05 7.36 14.29
C GLU A 254 0.23 8.55 13.35
N TYR A 255 -0.36 9.72 13.69
CA TYR A 255 -0.40 10.88 12.77
C TYR A 255 0.40 12.09 13.26
N ALA A 256 0.85 12.11 14.51
CA ALA A 256 1.49 13.28 15.11
C ALA A 256 2.74 13.73 14.36
N ASN A 257 3.67 12.83 14.05
CA ASN A 257 4.91 13.18 13.33
C ASN A 257 4.60 13.69 11.91
N THR A 258 3.68 13.03 11.21
CA THR A 258 3.23 13.48 9.88
C THR A 258 2.64 14.89 9.94
N THR A 259 1.71 15.11 10.86
CA THR A 259 1.08 16.44 11.06
C THR A 259 2.09 17.51 11.40
N TYR A 260 3.08 17.21 12.26
CA TYR A 260 4.16 18.14 12.57
C TYR A 260 4.95 18.53 11.32
N HIS A 261 5.33 17.57 10.49
CA HIS A 261 6.07 17.84 9.26
C HIS A 261 5.24 18.57 8.19
N ILE A 262 3.94 18.30 8.10
CA ILE A 262 3.02 19.08 7.27
C ILE A 262 3.07 20.56 7.67
N LEU A 263 2.85 20.83 8.95
CA LEU A 263 2.88 22.19 9.47
C LEU A 263 4.26 22.85 9.35
N GLN A 264 5.33 22.08 9.51
CA GLN A 264 6.71 22.57 9.35
C GLN A 264 6.98 23.02 7.91
N ARG A 265 6.59 22.23 6.91
CA ARG A 265 6.73 22.60 5.48
C ARG A 265 5.98 23.90 5.16
N GLN A 266 4.88 24.16 5.84
CA GLN A 266 4.04 25.33 5.65
C GLN A 266 4.38 26.53 6.57
N GLY A 267 5.42 26.41 7.40
CA GLY A 267 5.80 27.45 8.35
C GLY A 267 4.78 27.69 9.48
N LYS A 268 3.88 26.71 9.73
CA LYS A 268 2.75 26.79 10.67
C LYS A 268 2.96 25.97 11.95
N THR A 269 4.19 25.64 12.32
CA THR A 269 4.50 24.80 13.51
C THR A 269 3.95 25.35 14.82
N ALA A 270 3.69 26.66 14.91
CA ALA A 270 3.06 27.28 16.07
C ALA A 270 1.63 26.76 16.36
N LEU A 271 0.97 26.12 15.37
CA LEU A 271 -0.33 25.49 15.55
C LEU A 271 -0.23 24.11 16.21
N PHE A 272 0.95 23.49 16.22
CA PHE A 272 1.15 22.17 16.81
C PHE A 272 1.34 22.31 18.33
N PRO A 273 0.66 21.47 19.16
CA PRO A 273 0.78 21.53 20.62
C PRO A 273 2.22 21.35 21.08
N ALA A 274 2.71 22.25 21.92
CA ALA A 274 4.11 22.28 22.34
C ALA A 274 4.53 21.00 23.09
N GLU A 275 3.61 20.40 23.86
CA GLU A 275 3.83 19.14 24.56
C GLU A 275 4.03 17.94 23.62
N CYS A 276 3.47 18.00 22.40
CA CYS A 276 3.62 16.99 21.35
C CYS A 276 4.80 17.27 20.40
N ALA A 277 5.39 18.48 20.43
CA ALA A 277 6.47 18.89 19.53
C ALA A 277 7.87 18.47 20.03
N THR A 278 7.95 17.61 21.03
CA THR A 278 9.25 17.14 21.54
C THR A 278 9.87 16.09 20.62
N GLU A 279 11.20 16.09 20.51
CA GLU A 279 11.96 15.13 19.72
C GLU A 279 11.59 13.67 20.04
N GLU A 280 11.40 13.37 21.34
CA GLU A 280 10.99 12.05 21.82
C GLU A 280 9.58 11.68 21.35
N TYR A 281 8.62 12.60 21.46
CA TYR A 281 7.24 12.34 21.09
C TYR A 281 7.08 12.12 19.58
N LEU A 282 7.75 12.96 18.78
CA LEU A 282 7.75 12.82 17.31
C LEU A 282 8.42 11.53 16.86
N ALA A 283 9.55 11.16 17.46
CA ALA A 283 10.20 9.88 17.19
C ALA A 283 9.33 8.68 17.61
N LYS A 284 8.59 8.81 18.71
CA LYS A 284 7.62 7.79 19.14
C LYS A 284 6.47 7.63 18.13
N SER A 285 5.96 8.75 17.64
CA SER A 285 4.94 8.75 16.59
C SER A 285 5.43 8.10 15.31
N ASP A 286 6.64 8.41 14.86
CA ASP A 286 7.26 7.81 13.69
C ASP A 286 7.40 6.28 13.84
N MET A 287 7.84 5.83 15.02
CA MET A 287 7.92 4.40 15.34
C MET A 287 6.56 3.71 15.32
N VAL A 288 5.52 4.33 15.91
CA VAL A 288 4.15 3.78 15.91
C VAL A 288 3.64 3.66 14.48
N ARG A 289 3.78 4.72 13.66
CA ARG A 289 3.37 4.69 12.26
C ARG A 289 4.05 3.58 11.46
N TRP A 290 5.36 3.38 11.66
CA TRP A 290 6.08 2.26 11.05
C TRP A 290 5.46 0.91 11.44
N LEU A 291 5.17 0.72 12.73
CA LEU A 291 4.62 -0.52 13.23
C LEU A 291 3.19 -0.81 12.74
N THR A 292 2.42 0.20 12.29
CA THR A 292 1.08 -0.02 11.71
C THR A 292 1.10 -0.61 10.30
N TYR A 293 2.24 -0.62 9.61
CA TYR A 293 2.31 -1.28 8.30
C TYR A 293 2.00 -2.78 8.40
N PRO A 294 1.27 -3.34 7.39
CA PRO A 294 0.89 -4.77 7.38
C PRO A 294 2.07 -5.75 7.39
N THR A 295 3.25 -5.29 6.96
CA THR A 295 4.50 -6.07 6.99
C THR A 295 5.16 -6.09 8.37
N GLU A 296 4.72 -5.23 9.26
CA GLU A 296 5.19 -5.10 10.64
C GLU A 296 4.13 -5.68 11.61
N LEU A 297 3.53 -4.85 12.47
CA LEU A 297 2.47 -5.30 13.37
C LEU A 297 1.06 -5.23 12.75
N GLY A 298 0.87 -4.42 11.71
CA GLY A 298 -0.44 -4.14 11.10
C GLY A 298 -1.39 -3.34 11.98
N LYS A 299 -0.93 -2.90 13.16
CA LYS A 299 -1.65 -2.06 14.12
C LYS A 299 -0.66 -1.30 15.00
N ALA A 300 -1.13 -0.26 15.69
CA ALA A 300 -0.34 0.37 16.75
C ALA A 300 -0.01 -0.66 17.85
N PRO A 301 1.19 -0.64 18.44
CA PRO A 301 1.53 -1.53 19.53
C PRO A 301 0.66 -1.25 20.76
N ASP A 302 0.32 -2.30 21.54
CA ASP A 302 -0.51 -2.16 22.74
C ASP A 302 0.20 -1.34 23.83
N GLU A 303 1.54 -1.37 23.84
CA GLU A 303 2.37 -0.54 24.71
C GLU A 303 3.67 -0.18 24.01
N ILE A 304 4.09 1.09 24.12
CA ILE A 304 5.38 1.59 23.61
C ILE A 304 5.98 2.59 24.59
N VAL A 305 7.22 2.34 24.99
CA VAL A 305 7.95 3.11 26.00
C VAL A 305 9.30 3.54 25.47
N TYR A 306 9.61 4.82 25.57
CA TYR A 306 10.92 5.37 25.26
C TYR A 306 11.96 4.89 26.29
N ILE A 307 13.12 4.41 25.83
CA ILE A 307 14.18 3.93 26.69
C ILE A 307 15.49 4.73 26.59
N GLY A 308 15.62 5.59 25.58
CA GLY A 308 16.75 6.47 25.47
C GLY A 308 17.16 6.79 24.03
N LYS A 309 18.25 7.55 23.87
CA LYS A 309 18.79 7.89 22.57
C LYS A 309 20.25 7.50 22.43
N ILE A 310 20.65 7.14 21.21
CA ILE A 310 22.00 6.80 20.83
C ILE A 310 22.45 7.81 19.77
N LYS A 311 23.58 8.49 20.03
CA LYS A 311 24.23 9.40 19.06
C LYS A 311 25.41 8.69 18.42
N GLN A 312 25.50 8.72 17.10
CA GLN A 312 26.70 8.29 16.39
C GLN A 312 27.79 9.37 16.49
N LEU A 313 29.01 8.96 16.89
CA LEU A 313 30.11 9.90 17.19
C LEU A 313 30.59 10.71 15.97
N PHE A 314 30.45 10.17 14.75
CA PHE A 314 30.96 10.77 13.52
C PHE A 314 29.85 11.15 12.51
N LYS A 315 28.59 10.90 12.86
CA LYS A 315 27.42 11.29 12.06
C LYS A 315 26.50 12.13 12.93
N LYS A 316 25.74 13.03 12.32
CA LYS A 316 24.71 13.80 13.03
C LYS A 316 23.48 12.97 13.42
N GLU A 317 23.49 11.68 13.09
CA GLU A 317 22.37 10.77 13.27
C GLU A 317 22.13 10.45 14.74
N VAL A 318 20.88 10.54 15.15
CA VAL A 318 20.40 10.23 16.49
C VAL A 318 19.31 9.17 16.37
N PHE A 319 19.48 8.06 17.05
CA PHE A 319 18.49 7.00 17.15
C PHE A 319 17.73 7.11 18.46
N HIS A 320 16.41 7.24 18.37
CA HIS A 320 15.49 7.17 19.48
C HIS A 320 15.03 5.73 19.67
N VAL A 321 15.28 5.14 20.82
CA VAL A 321 15.10 3.71 21.07
C VAL A 321 13.86 3.51 21.94
N PHE A 322 13.01 2.58 21.53
CA PHE A 322 11.76 2.22 22.19
C PHE A 322 11.72 0.72 22.48
N LYS A 323 11.10 0.35 23.58
CA LYS A 323 10.58 -0.99 23.80
C LYS A 323 9.07 -0.96 23.58
N TYR A 324 8.55 -2.02 23.01
CA TYR A 324 7.11 -2.14 22.73
C TYR A 324 6.66 -3.58 22.84
N ARG A 325 5.36 -3.79 23.00
CA ARG A 325 4.72 -5.10 22.97
C ARG A 325 3.40 -5.03 22.25
N SER A 326 3.02 -6.15 21.64
CA SER A 326 1.78 -6.30 20.90
C SER A 326 1.30 -7.75 20.92
N ASP A 327 -0.01 -7.94 20.83
CA ASP A 327 -0.68 -9.22 20.59
C ASP A 327 -1.01 -9.44 19.10
N SER A 328 -0.39 -8.66 18.21
CA SER A 328 -0.68 -8.69 16.78
C SER A 328 -0.56 -10.08 16.16
N ASP A 329 -1.46 -10.39 15.24
CA ASP A 329 -1.48 -11.66 14.50
C ASP A 329 -0.36 -11.77 13.44
N THR A 330 0.34 -10.67 13.14
CA THR A 330 1.54 -10.70 12.29
C THR A 330 2.77 -11.25 13.02
N LEU A 331 2.75 -11.25 14.36
CA LEU A 331 3.82 -11.80 15.19
C LEU A 331 3.70 -13.32 15.33
N GLU A 332 4.84 -14.00 15.40
CA GLU A 332 4.90 -15.38 15.87
C GLU A 332 4.39 -15.48 17.31
N ASP A 333 3.69 -16.56 17.66
CA ASP A 333 3.09 -16.74 18.98
C ASP A 333 4.10 -16.61 20.13
N ALA A 334 5.36 -16.99 19.89
CA ALA A 334 6.45 -16.86 20.86
C ALA A 334 6.81 -15.38 21.18
N LEU A 335 6.47 -14.45 20.29
CA LEU A 335 6.77 -13.02 20.41
C LEU A 335 5.56 -12.20 20.87
N LYS A 336 4.33 -12.73 20.75
CA LYS A 336 3.11 -12.05 21.20
C LYS A 336 3.20 -11.68 22.67
N ASN A 337 2.85 -10.43 22.98
CA ASN A 337 2.91 -9.86 24.33
C ASN A 337 4.31 -9.86 25.00
N LYS A 338 5.36 -10.15 24.24
CA LYS A 338 6.74 -9.99 24.72
C LYS A 338 7.25 -8.57 24.43
N TRP A 339 8.21 -8.10 25.24
CA TRP A 339 8.88 -6.86 24.98
C TRP A 339 9.86 -7.02 23.81
N LEU A 340 9.62 -6.22 22.77
CA LEU A 340 10.46 -6.06 21.60
C LEU A 340 11.13 -4.69 21.66
N VAL A 341 12.16 -4.48 20.86
CA VAL A 341 12.88 -3.22 20.80
C VAL A 341 12.97 -2.75 19.36
N GLY A 342 12.73 -1.47 19.15
CA GLY A 342 12.91 -0.80 17.88
C GLY A 342 13.47 0.60 18.07
N TRP A 343 13.79 1.27 16.97
CA TRP A 343 14.30 2.64 16.99
C TRP A 343 13.86 3.44 15.79
N SER A 344 13.75 4.75 15.96
CA SER A 344 13.51 5.73 14.91
C SER A 344 14.75 6.62 14.77
N SER A 345 15.15 6.92 13.53
CA SER A 345 16.27 7.81 13.23
C SER A 345 15.77 9.20 12.84
N ASN A 346 16.45 10.26 13.32
CA ASN A 346 16.15 11.63 12.92
C ASN A 346 16.51 11.95 11.45
N GLU A 347 17.21 11.06 10.74
CA GLU A 347 17.54 11.19 9.32
C GLU A 347 16.62 10.39 8.40
N GLY A 348 15.50 9.89 8.94
CA GLY A 348 14.41 9.30 8.13
C GLY A 348 14.50 7.80 7.91
N GLY A 349 14.83 7.04 8.93
CA GLY A 349 14.74 5.59 8.88
C GLY A 349 14.22 5.03 10.19
N THR A 350 13.03 4.45 10.17
CA THR A 350 12.51 3.70 11.30
C THR A 350 12.85 2.23 11.12
N PHE A 351 13.43 1.60 12.13
CA PHE A 351 13.80 0.20 12.07
C PHE A 351 13.24 -0.53 13.28
N SER A 352 12.51 -1.60 13.06
CA SER A 352 12.21 -2.57 14.09
C SER A 352 13.07 -3.82 13.89
N ASN A 353 13.50 -4.43 14.96
CA ASN A 353 14.36 -5.60 14.88
C ASN A 353 13.79 -6.74 15.72
N PHE A 354 12.93 -7.53 15.10
CA PHE A 354 12.35 -8.71 15.73
C PHE A 354 13.34 -9.87 15.88
N ASP A 355 14.30 -9.97 14.95
CA ASP A 355 15.14 -11.18 14.83
C ASP A 355 16.45 -11.10 15.62
N GLU A 356 16.92 -9.90 15.91
CA GLU A 356 18.24 -9.70 16.46
C GLU A 356 18.28 -9.47 17.98
N PHE A 357 17.15 -9.14 18.59
CA PHE A 357 17.01 -9.00 20.01
C PHE A 357 16.02 -10.05 20.54
N ALA A 358 16.52 -10.95 21.36
CA ALA A 358 15.64 -11.87 22.10
C ALA A 358 14.58 -11.04 22.85
N PRO A 359 13.32 -11.49 22.88
CA PRO A 359 12.26 -10.81 23.61
C PRO A 359 12.65 -10.65 25.08
N PHE A 360 12.42 -9.46 25.62
CA PHE A 360 12.73 -9.17 27.01
C PHE A 360 11.56 -9.63 27.88
N GLU A 361 11.78 -10.59 28.78
CA GLU A 361 10.78 -11.01 29.77
C GLU A 361 10.71 -10.09 30.97
N LYS A 362 11.88 -9.56 31.38
CA LYS A 362 12.00 -8.56 32.45
C LYS A 362 13.06 -7.54 32.04
N GLU A 363 12.77 -6.27 32.28
CA GLU A 363 13.67 -5.18 31.92
C GLU A 363 15.08 -5.32 32.41
N PRO A 364 16.00 -4.95 31.53
CA PRO A 364 16.86 -3.85 31.89
C PRO A 364 17.09 -2.87 30.72
N THR A 365 16.52 -1.70 30.84
CA THR A 365 16.63 -0.59 29.90
C THR A 365 18.09 -0.30 29.51
N GLU A 366 19.01 -0.24 30.45
CA GLU A 366 20.43 -0.01 30.19
C GLU A 366 21.10 -1.15 29.41
N LYS A 367 20.70 -2.38 29.61
CA LYS A 367 21.28 -3.54 28.89
C LYS A 367 20.84 -3.52 27.44
N ALA A 368 19.57 -3.19 27.17
CA ALA A 368 19.04 -3.04 25.82
C ALA A 368 19.78 -1.93 25.07
N LEU A 369 19.92 -0.74 25.67
CA LEU A 369 20.67 0.39 25.07
C LEU A 369 22.14 0.02 24.77
N LYS A 370 22.83 -0.73 25.64
CA LYS A 370 24.21 -1.18 25.40
C LYS A 370 24.30 -2.15 24.21
N LEU A 371 23.36 -3.08 24.09
CA LEU A 371 23.30 -4.04 22.98
C LEU A 371 23.06 -3.31 21.65
N ILE A 372 22.05 -2.44 21.62
CA ILE A 372 21.70 -1.66 20.43
C ILE A 372 22.85 -0.73 20.03
N LYS A 373 23.47 -0.05 21.01
CA LYS A 373 24.63 0.80 20.77
C LYS A 373 25.77 0.03 20.11
N LYS A 374 26.08 -1.16 20.61
CA LYS A 374 27.11 -2.03 20.03
C LYS A 374 26.80 -2.39 18.58
N LYS A 375 25.53 -2.55 18.23
CA LYS A 375 25.10 -2.94 16.90
C LYS A 375 25.04 -1.77 15.90
N LEU A 376 24.55 -0.60 16.34
CA LEU A 376 24.44 0.60 15.49
C LEU A 376 25.76 1.34 15.29
N ILE A 377 26.74 1.18 16.19
CA ILE A 377 28.00 1.94 16.18
C ILE A 377 29.23 1.03 15.95
N GLY A 378 29.08 -0.28 16.20
CA GLY A 378 30.15 -1.29 16.03
C GLY A 378 30.31 -1.72 14.63
#